data_f47acb3a4750d7fd9ae2019a90b07810
#
_entry.id   f47acb3a4750d7fd9ae2019a90b07810
#
_cell.length_a   1.000
_cell.length_b   1.000
_cell.length_c   1.000
_cell.angle_alpha   90.00
_cell.angle_beta   90.00
_cell.angle_gamma   90.00
#
_symmetry.space_group_name_H-M   'P 1'
#
loop_
_entity.id
_entity.type
_entity.pdbx_description
1 polymer ?
#
loop_
_entity_poly.entity_id
_entity_poly.type
_entity_poly.pdbx_seq_one_letter_code
_entity_poly.pdbx_strand_id
1 'polypeptide(L)'
;MAIGPLSWVLVYCADIRKMHDFYANVLKLEVKRVRPQIVNFKTGGCTLELMAKLDNGPAKLDDKRGWDRNKVLISFHVTDLKAEVTALESRGAKCLSGIRPTVGAPGEPQAGWLAQFMDPEGNLIELCQEALS
;
A
#
# COMPACT_ATOMS: atom_id res chain seq x y z
N MET A 1 -10.32 -0.46 26.78
CA MET A 1 -10.40 -1.29 25.58
C MET A 1 -9.24 -2.26 25.58
N ALA A 2 -9.52 -3.56 25.41
CA ALA A 2 -8.50 -4.59 25.46
C ALA A 2 -7.57 -4.58 24.23
N ILE A 3 -8.10 -4.21 23.06
CA ILE A 3 -7.34 -4.10 21.82
C ILE A 3 -7.21 -2.63 21.46
N GLY A 4 -5.98 -2.19 21.25
CA GLY A 4 -5.71 -0.79 20.92
C GLY A 4 -5.73 -0.48 19.43
N PRO A 5 -5.25 0.70 19.04
CA PRO A 5 -5.17 1.07 17.64
C PRO A 5 -4.14 0.21 16.88
N LEU A 6 -4.26 0.20 15.57
CA LEU A 6 -3.31 -0.51 14.71
C LEU A 6 -1.92 0.10 14.85
N SER A 7 -0.92 -0.70 15.26
CA SER A 7 0.45 -0.23 15.48
C SER A 7 1.25 -0.17 14.20
N TRP A 8 1.25 -1.25 13.44
CA TRP A 8 1.93 -1.29 12.16
C TRP A 8 1.33 -2.35 11.24
N VAL A 9 1.66 -2.21 9.96
CA VAL A 9 1.37 -3.18 8.92
C VAL A 9 2.72 -3.66 8.38
N LEU A 10 2.94 -4.97 8.36
CA LEU A 10 4.15 -5.57 7.81
C LEU A 10 3.87 -6.10 6.40
N VAL A 11 4.81 -5.83 5.50
CA VAL A 11 4.84 -6.39 4.17
C VAL A 11 6.14 -7.17 4.03
N TYR A 12 6.03 -8.48 3.85
CA TYR A 12 7.20 -9.32 3.65
C TYR A 12 7.70 -9.18 2.22
N CYS A 13 9.01 -9.07 2.05
CA CYS A 13 9.64 -8.78 0.77
C CYS A 13 10.64 -9.87 0.40
N ALA A 14 10.62 -10.26 -0.87
CA ALA A 14 11.70 -11.07 -1.46
C ALA A 14 12.90 -10.17 -1.79
N ASP A 15 12.65 -8.99 -2.35
CA ASP A 15 13.68 -8.00 -2.70
C ASP A 15 13.39 -6.67 -1.99
N ILE A 16 14.01 -6.48 -0.83
CA ILE A 16 13.76 -5.29 -0.02
C ILE A 16 14.27 -3.99 -0.69
N ARG A 17 15.29 -4.07 -1.54
CA ARG A 17 15.80 -2.87 -2.22
C ARG A 17 14.78 -2.32 -3.22
N LYS A 18 14.21 -3.18 -4.04
CA LYS A 18 13.16 -2.80 -4.98
C LYS A 18 11.92 -2.28 -4.26
N MET A 19 11.54 -2.93 -3.17
CA MET A 19 10.40 -2.53 -2.38
C MET A 19 10.65 -1.19 -1.68
N HIS A 20 11.84 -1.01 -1.11
CA HIS A 20 12.23 0.27 -0.50
C HIS A 20 12.14 1.39 -1.54
N ASP A 21 12.73 1.19 -2.72
CA ASP A 21 12.70 2.21 -3.78
C ASP A 21 11.28 2.56 -4.19
N PHE A 22 10.41 1.57 -4.30
CA PHE A 22 9.02 1.83 -4.67
C PHE A 22 8.30 2.67 -3.60
N TYR A 23 8.34 2.22 -2.34
CA TYR A 23 7.61 2.91 -1.27
C TYR A 23 8.23 4.28 -0.94
N ALA A 24 9.54 4.42 -1.00
CA ALA A 24 10.23 5.68 -0.71
C ALA A 24 10.19 6.67 -1.88
N ASN A 25 10.42 6.20 -3.10
CA ASN A 25 10.67 7.08 -4.25
C ASN A 25 9.48 7.18 -5.21
N VAL A 26 8.67 6.14 -5.33
CA VAL A 26 7.46 6.19 -6.17
C VAL A 26 6.26 6.68 -5.37
N LEU A 27 5.97 6.05 -4.22
CA LEU A 27 4.88 6.48 -3.34
C LEU A 27 5.24 7.71 -2.51
N LYS A 28 6.52 8.01 -2.37
CA LYS A 28 7.02 9.15 -1.58
C LYS A 28 6.65 9.08 -0.11
N LEU A 29 6.61 7.87 0.46
CA LEU A 29 6.41 7.73 1.89
C LEU A 29 7.65 8.19 2.66
N GLU A 30 7.45 8.82 3.79
CA GLU A 30 8.54 9.27 4.64
C GLU A 30 9.21 8.08 5.32
N VAL A 31 10.53 7.93 5.09
CA VAL A 31 11.32 6.87 5.71
C VAL A 31 11.55 7.23 7.17
N LYS A 32 11.19 6.31 8.07
CA LYS A 32 11.40 6.48 9.52
C LYS A 32 12.71 5.83 9.97
N ARG A 33 13.00 4.64 9.49
CA ARG A 33 14.20 3.89 9.88
C ARG A 33 14.58 2.89 8.80
N VAL A 34 15.88 2.78 8.53
CA VAL A 34 16.42 1.80 7.58
C VAL A 34 17.42 0.89 8.32
N ARG A 35 17.24 -0.41 8.16
CA ARG A 35 18.16 -1.45 8.62
C ARG A 35 18.38 -2.41 7.44
N PRO A 36 19.39 -3.26 7.44
CA PRO A 36 19.67 -4.12 6.27
C PRO A 36 18.49 -4.94 5.75
N GLN A 37 17.62 -5.41 6.64
CA GLN A 37 16.52 -6.30 6.29
C GLN A 37 15.16 -5.75 6.68
N ILE A 38 15.09 -4.53 7.21
CA ILE A 38 13.85 -3.94 7.69
C ILE A 38 13.85 -2.45 7.39
N VAL A 39 12.78 -1.96 6.78
CA VAL A 39 12.57 -0.53 6.51
C VAL A 39 11.22 -0.13 7.07
N ASN A 40 11.19 0.95 7.82
CA ASN A 40 9.96 1.50 8.38
C ASN A 40 9.63 2.85 7.77
N PHE A 41 8.34 3.06 7.49
CA PHE A 41 7.80 4.30 6.94
C PHE A 41 6.74 4.88 7.86
N LYS A 42 6.72 6.21 7.94
CA LYS A 42 5.63 6.92 8.61
C LYS A 42 4.46 7.06 7.65
N THR A 43 3.27 6.77 8.13
CA THR A 43 2.04 6.89 7.32
C THR A 43 0.98 7.78 7.98
N GLY A 44 1.32 8.40 9.11
CA GLY A 44 0.38 9.23 9.87
C GLY A 44 -0.38 8.49 10.95
N GLY A 45 -0.96 7.33 10.65
CA GLY A 45 -1.74 6.55 11.61
C GLY A 45 -0.98 5.38 12.21
N CYS A 46 -0.40 4.55 11.37
CA CYS A 46 0.41 3.42 11.82
C CYS A 46 1.73 3.40 11.05
N THR A 47 2.64 2.55 11.46
CA THR A 47 3.91 2.35 10.75
C THR A 47 3.73 1.29 9.68
N LEU A 48 4.20 1.56 8.47
CA LEU A 48 4.34 0.55 7.43
C LEU A 48 5.76 0.01 7.47
N GLU A 49 5.92 -1.29 7.59
CA GLU A 49 7.22 -1.94 7.68
C GLU A 49 7.42 -2.90 6.53
N LEU A 50 8.54 -2.78 5.83
CA LEU A 50 9.00 -3.78 4.88
C LEU A 50 10.01 -4.65 5.59
N MET A 51 9.86 -5.97 5.46
CA MET A 51 10.77 -6.93 6.10
C MET A 51 11.20 -7.98 5.10
N ALA A 52 12.52 -8.09 4.89
CA ALA A 52 13.06 -9.17 4.10
C ALA A 52 13.00 -10.48 4.90
N LYS A 53 12.99 -11.59 4.18
CA LYS A 53 12.98 -12.90 4.82
C LYS A 53 14.20 -13.08 5.73
N LEU A 54 13.94 -13.44 6.96
CA LEU A 54 14.98 -13.77 7.95
C LEU A 54 15.05 -15.30 8.10
N ASP A 55 16.25 -15.81 8.43
CA ASP A 55 16.44 -17.26 8.59
C ASP A 55 15.53 -17.87 9.66
N ASN A 56 15.25 -17.11 10.70
CA ASN A 56 14.36 -17.50 11.79
C ASN A 56 13.03 -16.73 11.76
N GLY A 57 12.69 -16.20 10.59
CA GLY A 57 11.50 -15.39 10.43
C GLY A 57 10.22 -16.22 10.25
N PRO A 58 9.12 -15.55 10.02
CA PRO A 58 7.82 -16.20 9.89
C PRO A 58 7.74 -17.12 8.68
N ALA A 59 6.63 -17.84 8.58
CA ALA A 59 6.38 -18.84 7.56
C ALA A 59 6.61 -18.31 6.13
N LYS A 60 6.91 -19.21 5.22
CA LYS A 60 7.09 -18.90 3.80
C LYS A 60 5.90 -18.13 3.24
N LEU A 61 6.22 -17.07 2.51
CA LEU A 61 5.22 -16.40 1.71
C LEU A 61 4.87 -17.26 0.50
N ASP A 62 3.61 -17.20 0.09
CA ASP A 62 3.17 -17.81 -1.16
C ASP A 62 3.65 -16.92 -2.32
N ASP A 63 4.59 -17.42 -3.10
CA ASP A 63 5.15 -16.69 -4.24
C ASP A 63 4.19 -16.54 -5.41
N LYS A 64 3.07 -17.27 -5.39
CA LYS A 64 2.07 -17.24 -6.45
C LYS A 64 0.88 -16.37 -6.10
N ARG A 65 1.15 -15.17 -5.59
CA ARG A 65 0.09 -14.23 -5.27
C ARG A 65 -0.57 -13.73 -6.54
N GLY A 66 -1.77 -14.21 -6.80
CA GLY A 66 -2.65 -13.61 -7.78
C GLY A 66 -3.64 -12.70 -7.10
N TRP A 67 -4.51 -12.10 -7.89
CA TRP A 67 -5.61 -11.27 -7.39
C TRP A 67 -6.43 -11.99 -6.31
N ASP A 68 -6.75 -13.26 -6.56
CA ASP A 68 -7.58 -14.06 -5.66
C ASP A 68 -6.94 -14.35 -4.30
N ARG A 69 -5.63 -14.14 -4.19
CA ARG A 69 -4.88 -14.42 -2.97
C ARG A 69 -4.48 -13.19 -2.19
N ASN A 70 -4.74 -12.01 -2.73
CA ASN A 70 -4.54 -10.75 -2.01
C ASN A 70 -5.72 -10.54 -1.07
N LYS A 71 -5.61 -11.10 0.14
CA LYS A 71 -6.68 -10.98 1.16
C LYS A 71 -6.64 -9.64 1.89
N VAL A 72 -5.55 -8.93 1.77
CA VAL A 72 -5.37 -7.63 2.43
C VAL A 72 -4.98 -6.60 1.38
N LEU A 73 -5.66 -5.46 1.41
CA LEU A 73 -5.38 -4.32 0.54
C LEU A 73 -4.99 -3.13 1.42
N ILE A 74 -3.85 -2.53 1.11
CA ILE A 74 -3.42 -1.33 1.81
C ILE A 74 -3.93 -0.13 1.03
N SER A 75 -4.76 0.69 1.67
CA SER A 75 -5.32 1.89 1.07
C SER A 75 -4.74 3.12 1.74
N PHE A 76 -4.24 4.05 0.92
CA PHE A 76 -3.72 5.33 1.38
C PHE A 76 -4.71 6.44 1.04
N HIS A 77 -4.98 7.29 2.01
CA HIS A 77 -5.81 8.46 1.79
C HIS A 77 -5.04 9.53 1.01
N VAL A 78 -5.69 10.12 0.01
CA VAL A 78 -5.15 11.26 -0.75
C VAL A 78 -6.22 12.33 -0.87
N THR A 79 -5.79 13.59 -0.99
CA THR A 79 -6.71 14.72 -1.13
C THR A 79 -7.07 15.03 -2.57
N ASP A 80 -6.19 14.70 -3.52
CA ASP A 80 -6.40 14.90 -4.95
C ASP A 80 -5.93 13.65 -5.70
N LEU A 81 -6.85 12.73 -5.92
CA LEU A 81 -6.53 11.43 -6.52
C LEU A 81 -5.99 11.57 -7.94
N LYS A 82 -6.60 12.43 -8.75
CA LYS A 82 -6.17 12.62 -10.14
C LYS A 82 -4.73 13.11 -10.22
N ALA A 83 -4.36 14.07 -9.38
CA ALA A 83 -2.99 14.60 -9.32
C ALA A 83 -2.02 13.52 -8.84
N GLU A 84 -2.40 12.73 -7.84
CA GLU A 84 -1.53 11.67 -7.31
C GLU A 84 -1.33 10.54 -8.32
N VAL A 85 -2.38 10.13 -9.02
CA VAL A 85 -2.26 9.11 -10.08
C VAL A 85 -1.31 9.59 -11.17
N THR A 86 -1.46 10.83 -11.62
CA THR A 86 -0.57 11.42 -12.62
C THR A 86 0.88 11.44 -12.12
N ALA A 87 1.09 11.84 -10.88
CA ALA A 87 2.42 11.89 -10.26
C ALA A 87 3.06 10.50 -10.15
N LEU A 88 2.30 9.50 -9.69
CA LEU A 88 2.80 8.13 -9.59
C LEU A 88 3.16 7.57 -10.97
N GLU A 89 2.31 7.77 -11.96
CA GLU A 89 2.58 7.31 -13.32
C GLU A 89 3.82 7.98 -13.91
N SER A 90 4.04 9.25 -13.61
CA SER A 90 5.25 9.95 -14.05
C SER A 90 6.53 9.38 -13.43
N ARG A 91 6.41 8.69 -12.29
CA ARG A 91 7.51 8.02 -11.61
C ARG A 91 7.58 6.51 -11.92
N GLY A 92 6.84 6.06 -12.93
CA GLY A 92 6.92 4.70 -13.42
C GLY A 92 5.90 3.70 -12.86
N ALA A 93 5.02 4.12 -11.97
CA ALA A 93 3.96 3.25 -11.51
C ALA A 93 2.87 3.13 -12.58
N LYS A 94 2.18 2.00 -12.59
CA LYS A 94 1.09 1.77 -13.52
C LYS A 94 -0.22 1.66 -12.78
N CYS A 95 -1.18 2.51 -13.11
CA CYS A 95 -2.52 2.41 -12.58
C CYS A 95 -3.25 1.24 -13.23
N LEU A 96 -3.68 0.28 -12.41
CA LEU A 96 -4.32 -0.94 -12.91
C LEU A 96 -5.80 -0.77 -13.18
N SER A 97 -6.47 0.07 -12.40
CA SER A 97 -7.93 0.18 -12.43
C SER A 97 -8.45 1.42 -13.17
N GLY A 98 -7.58 2.40 -13.43
CA GLY A 98 -8.05 3.76 -13.69
C GLY A 98 -8.69 4.37 -12.44
N ILE A 99 -9.09 5.63 -12.51
CA ILE A 99 -9.84 6.27 -11.43
C ILE A 99 -11.29 5.86 -11.57
N ARG A 100 -11.86 5.31 -10.50
CA ARG A 100 -13.25 4.86 -10.51
C ARG A 100 -13.92 5.11 -9.17
N PRO A 101 -15.27 5.15 -9.14
CA PRO A 101 -15.99 5.35 -7.89
C PRO A 101 -15.80 4.16 -6.95
N THR A 102 -15.74 4.46 -5.64
CA THR A 102 -15.77 3.41 -4.63
C THR A 102 -17.13 2.73 -4.66
N VAL A 103 -17.10 1.42 -4.41
CA VAL A 103 -18.33 0.62 -4.35
C VAL A 103 -18.69 0.43 -2.89
N GLY A 104 -19.83 0.99 -2.48
CA GLY A 104 -20.39 0.75 -1.17
C GLY A 104 -21.37 -0.42 -1.16
N ALA A 105 -22.00 -0.68 -0.03
CA ALA A 105 -23.06 -1.65 0.07
C ALA A 105 -24.29 -1.19 -0.76
N PRO A 106 -25.15 -2.11 -1.23
CA PRO A 106 -26.33 -1.73 -1.98
C PRO A 106 -27.18 -0.69 -1.24
N GLY A 107 -27.54 0.40 -1.92
CA GLY A 107 -28.34 1.48 -1.35
C GLY A 107 -27.56 2.56 -0.64
N GLU A 108 -26.24 2.41 -0.45
CA GLU A 108 -25.41 3.45 0.13
C GLU A 108 -24.95 4.46 -0.92
N PRO A 109 -24.76 5.73 -0.54
CA PRO A 109 -24.19 6.72 -1.46
C PRO A 109 -22.73 6.39 -1.74
N GLN A 110 -22.24 6.88 -2.88
CA GLN A 110 -20.83 6.75 -3.23
C GLN A 110 -19.95 7.43 -2.19
N ALA A 111 -18.96 6.70 -1.65
CA ALA A 111 -18.09 7.21 -0.61
C ALA A 111 -16.89 8.01 -1.14
N GLY A 112 -16.57 7.92 -2.43
CA GLY A 112 -15.46 8.65 -3.03
C GLY A 112 -14.96 7.98 -4.29
N TRP A 113 -13.64 8.10 -4.51
CA TRP A 113 -12.96 7.62 -5.71
C TRP A 113 -11.71 6.84 -5.31
N LEU A 114 -11.34 5.89 -6.12
CA LEU A 114 -10.15 5.08 -5.88
C LEU A 114 -9.35 4.82 -7.16
N ALA A 115 -8.08 4.48 -6.98
CA ALA A 115 -7.22 3.95 -8.03
C ALA A 115 -6.31 2.90 -7.43
N GLN A 116 -6.07 1.82 -8.15
CA GLN A 116 -5.26 0.70 -7.67
C GLN A 116 -3.98 0.58 -8.46
N PHE A 117 -2.92 0.26 -7.73
CA PHE A 117 -1.57 0.06 -8.26
C PHE A 117 -1.02 -1.25 -7.72
N MET A 118 0.08 -1.68 -8.27
CA MET A 118 0.78 -2.87 -7.79
C MET A 118 2.21 -2.49 -7.43
N ASP A 119 2.68 -2.95 -6.27
CA ASP A 119 4.09 -2.79 -5.93
C ASP A 119 4.97 -3.78 -6.72
N PRO A 120 6.30 -3.68 -6.66
CA PRO A 120 7.18 -4.54 -7.46
C PRO A 120 7.04 -6.03 -7.17
N GLU A 121 6.47 -6.43 -6.05
CA GLU A 121 6.29 -7.84 -5.69
C GLU A 121 4.84 -8.30 -5.82
N GLY A 122 4.02 -7.52 -6.51
CA GLY A 122 2.65 -7.92 -6.81
C GLY A 122 1.64 -7.66 -5.70
N ASN A 123 1.98 -6.89 -4.69
CA ASN A 123 1.02 -6.49 -3.68
C ASN A 123 0.18 -5.34 -4.22
N LEU A 124 -1.12 -5.45 -4.05
CA LEU A 124 -2.02 -4.37 -4.44
C LEU A 124 -2.00 -3.26 -3.40
N ILE A 125 -1.95 -2.04 -3.89
CA ILE A 125 -2.13 -0.84 -3.09
C ILE A 125 -3.24 -0.01 -3.72
N GLU A 126 -3.87 0.79 -2.89
CA GLU A 126 -4.97 1.63 -3.32
C GLU A 126 -4.73 3.06 -2.84
N LEU A 127 -5.06 4.01 -3.69
CA LEU A 127 -5.20 5.41 -3.27
C LEU A 127 -6.69 5.71 -3.24
N CYS A 128 -7.14 6.35 -2.19
CA CYS A 128 -8.55 6.65 -1.98
C CYS A 128 -8.74 8.13 -1.66
N GLN A 129 -9.64 8.77 -2.39
CA GLN A 129 -10.10 10.12 -2.11
C GLN A 129 -11.55 10.03 -1.67
N GLU A 130 -11.81 10.42 -0.42
CA GLU A 130 -13.17 10.41 0.08
C GLU A 130 -14.01 11.48 -0.59
N ALA A 131 -15.30 11.20 -0.78
CA ALA A 131 -16.22 12.20 -1.28
C ALA A 131 -16.35 13.34 -0.27
N LEU A 132 -16.38 14.56 -0.77
CA LEU A 132 -16.66 15.72 0.05
C LEU A 132 -18.09 15.65 0.56
N SER A 133 -18.26 15.73 1.86
CA SER A 133 -19.59 15.77 2.49
C SER A 133 -20.18 17.16 2.44
#